data_71d33e8728fa36e4e9e613a870875d09
#
_entry.id   71d33e8728fa36e4e9e613a870875d09
#
_cell.length_a   1.000
_cell.length_b   1.000
_cell.length_c   1.000
_cell.angle_alpha   90.00
_cell.angle_beta   90.00
_cell.angle_gamma   90.00
#
_symmetry.space_group_name_H-M   'P 1'
#
loop_
_entity.id
_entity.type
_entity.pdbx_description
1 polymer ?
#
loop_
_entity_poly.entity_id
_entity_poly.type
_entity_poly.pdbx_seq_one_letter_code
_entity_poly.pdbx_strand_id
1 'polypeptide(L)'
;TTDIVAVDLNCLLYQLEITIAEAFQLLKQPLLARRYQTAAERRKEAILRYCWNAESQFFEDYNFRKGHTTGRRTLAGVFTLYAKIATSEQAAMVAHTIKQEFLKKGGLVTTLEQNGQQWDSPNGWAPLQYIAIMGLREYGYHGLANEIRDRWLAANDRVFSEKRKMVEKYDVVHAEAGGGGEYPLQDGFGWTNGVYAALYDEKERNRGE
;
A
#
# COMPACT_ATOMS: atom_id res chain seq x y z
N THR A 1 9.70 14.41 10.54
CA THR A 1 9.75 13.87 9.15
C THR A 1 11.09 14.11 8.48
N THR A 2 11.81 15.20 8.78
CA THR A 2 13.09 15.53 8.13
C THR A 2 14.20 14.48 8.33
N ASP A 3 14.09 13.63 9.33
CA ASP A 3 15.07 12.58 9.65
C ASP A 3 14.64 11.19 9.14
N ILE A 4 13.53 11.11 8.43
CA ILE A 4 12.92 9.86 8.00
C ILE A 4 13.14 9.62 6.50
N VAL A 5 13.61 8.42 6.17
CA VAL A 5 13.61 7.86 4.82
C VAL A 5 12.36 7.01 4.68
N ALA A 6 11.37 7.50 3.94
CA ALA A 6 10.09 6.84 3.76
C ALA A 6 10.21 5.62 2.85
N VAL A 7 9.71 4.47 3.29
CA VAL A 7 9.83 3.19 2.56
C VAL A 7 9.01 3.21 1.29
N ASP A 8 7.77 3.70 1.33
CA ASP A 8 6.86 3.79 0.19
C ASP A 8 7.40 4.69 -0.93
N LEU A 9 7.88 5.89 -0.57
CA LEU A 9 8.49 6.81 -1.53
C LEU A 9 9.70 6.16 -2.23
N ASN A 10 10.53 5.44 -1.49
CA ASN A 10 11.69 4.76 -2.08
C ASN A 10 11.28 3.58 -2.97
N CYS A 11 10.20 2.87 -2.66
CA CYS A 11 9.63 1.87 -3.57
C CYS A 11 9.09 2.48 -4.86
N LEU A 12 8.41 3.63 -4.78
CA LEU A 12 7.93 4.36 -5.96
C LEU A 12 9.09 4.90 -6.82
N LEU A 13 10.15 5.41 -6.19
CA LEU A 13 11.36 5.85 -6.90
C LEU A 13 12.07 4.66 -7.58
N TYR A 14 12.12 3.49 -6.94
CA TYR A 14 12.61 2.27 -7.56
C TYR A 14 11.83 1.92 -8.83
N GLN A 15 10.50 1.91 -8.76
CA GLN A 15 9.65 1.64 -9.93
C GLN A 15 9.84 2.69 -11.04
N LEU A 16 9.95 3.96 -10.67
CA LEU A 16 10.23 5.03 -11.63
C LEU A 16 11.58 4.80 -12.35
N GLU A 17 12.62 4.45 -11.61
CA GLU A 17 13.94 4.14 -12.17
C GLU A 17 13.89 2.94 -13.13
N ILE A 18 13.17 1.86 -12.79
CA ILE A 18 12.94 0.71 -13.69
C ILE A 18 12.18 1.15 -14.94
N THR A 19 11.09 1.88 -14.80
CA THR A 19 10.29 2.37 -15.93
C THR A 19 11.11 3.24 -16.89
N ILE A 20 11.94 4.14 -16.34
CA ILE A 20 12.84 4.98 -17.15
C ILE A 20 13.89 4.11 -17.86
N ALA A 21 14.44 3.10 -17.19
CA ALA A 21 15.41 2.18 -17.82
C ALA A 21 14.77 1.43 -18.99
N GLU A 22 13.58 0.91 -18.84
CA GLU A 22 12.80 0.23 -19.88
C GLU A 22 12.50 1.17 -21.07
N ALA A 23 12.08 2.41 -20.79
CA ALA A 23 11.85 3.42 -21.81
C ALA A 23 13.12 3.70 -22.64
N PHE A 24 14.29 3.82 -22.00
CA PHE A 24 15.55 4.00 -22.71
C PHE A 24 15.98 2.74 -23.49
N GLN A 25 15.64 1.55 -23.06
CA GLN A 25 15.84 0.33 -23.85
C GLN A 25 15.01 0.37 -25.14
N LEU A 26 13.73 0.74 -25.06
CA LEU A 26 12.85 0.89 -26.22
C LEU A 26 13.37 1.96 -27.21
N LEU A 27 13.93 3.03 -26.68
CA LEU A 27 14.56 4.11 -27.46
C LEU A 27 15.97 3.76 -27.97
N LYS A 28 16.45 2.53 -27.74
CA LYS A 28 17.80 2.05 -28.16
C LYS A 28 18.94 2.89 -27.59
N GLN A 29 18.78 3.38 -26.35
CA GLN A 29 19.80 4.15 -25.63
C GLN A 29 20.38 3.33 -24.44
N PRO A 30 21.22 2.32 -24.71
CA PRO A 30 21.62 1.32 -23.70
C PRO A 30 22.45 1.91 -22.55
N LEU A 31 23.21 2.98 -22.75
CA LEU A 31 23.98 3.60 -21.69
C LEU A 31 23.09 4.28 -20.66
N LEU A 32 22.04 4.96 -21.09
CA LEU A 32 21.05 5.56 -20.19
C LEU A 32 20.20 4.49 -19.51
N ALA A 33 19.76 3.48 -20.25
CA ALA A 33 19.05 2.34 -19.67
C ALA A 33 19.85 1.71 -18.52
N ARG A 34 21.13 1.41 -18.76
CA ARG A 34 22.01 0.83 -17.73
C ARG A 34 22.19 1.75 -16.51
N ARG A 35 22.29 3.06 -16.72
CA ARG A 35 22.41 4.04 -15.63
C ARG A 35 21.23 3.95 -14.67
N TYR A 36 20.00 3.95 -15.19
CA TYR A 36 18.79 3.88 -14.38
C TYR A 36 18.59 2.48 -13.76
N GLN A 37 18.93 1.42 -14.50
CA GLN A 37 18.92 0.06 -13.94
C GLN A 37 19.84 -0.05 -12.72
N THR A 38 21.06 0.48 -12.81
CA THR A 38 22.01 0.48 -11.67
C THR A 38 21.49 1.33 -10.50
N ALA A 39 20.80 2.45 -10.77
CA ALA A 39 20.18 3.25 -9.71
C ALA A 39 19.08 2.47 -8.99
N ALA A 40 18.20 1.80 -9.74
CA ALA A 40 17.15 0.95 -9.20
C ALA A 40 17.70 -0.21 -8.33
N GLU A 41 18.73 -0.92 -8.81
CA GLU A 41 19.37 -2.00 -8.05
C GLU A 41 19.93 -1.51 -6.71
N ARG A 42 20.67 -0.40 -6.71
CA ARG A 42 21.20 0.22 -5.48
C ARG A 42 20.07 0.64 -4.52
N ARG A 43 18.98 1.16 -5.04
CA ARG A 43 17.81 1.53 -4.22
C ARG A 43 17.14 0.32 -3.61
N LYS A 44 16.94 -0.75 -4.39
CA LYS A 44 16.41 -2.02 -3.90
C LYS A 44 17.26 -2.57 -2.75
N GLU A 45 18.57 -2.63 -2.93
CA GLU A 45 19.51 -3.06 -1.87
C GLU A 45 19.40 -2.20 -0.62
N ALA A 46 19.31 -0.88 -0.78
CA ALA A 46 19.15 0.05 0.33
C ALA A 46 17.81 -0.15 1.08
N ILE A 47 16.70 -0.35 0.37
CA ILE A 47 15.39 -0.65 0.99
C ILE A 47 15.47 -1.94 1.81
N LEU A 48 16.01 -3.02 1.24
CA LEU A 48 16.16 -4.31 1.92
C LEU A 48 17.04 -4.20 3.16
N ARG A 49 18.09 -3.38 3.10
CA ARG A 49 19.07 -3.22 4.18
C ARG A 49 18.56 -2.32 5.32
N TYR A 50 17.93 -1.20 4.98
CA TYR A 50 17.63 -0.15 5.96
C TYR A 50 16.18 -0.12 6.41
N CYS A 51 15.24 -0.54 5.56
CA CYS A 51 13.81 -0.49 5.88
C CYS A 51 13.26 -1.80 6.45
N TRP A 52 13.99 -2.92 6.34
CA TRP A 52 13.58 -4.17 6.95
C TRP A 52 13.89 -4.18 8.44
N ASN A 53 12.86 -4.32 9.28
CA ASN A 53 13.02 -4.53 10.71
C ASN A 53 12.87 -6.03 11.01
N ALA A 54 13.97 -6.67 11.40
CA ALA A 54 14.00 -8.11 11.67
C ALA A 54 13.25 -8.50 12.96
N GLU A 55 13.09 -7.59 13.90
CA GLU A 55 12.36 -7.82 15.16
C GLU A 55 10.84 -7.82 14.91
N SER A 56 10.33 -6.78 14.23
CA SER A 56 8.91 -6.71 13.88
C SER A 56 8.52 -7.56 12.65
N GLN A 57 9.51 -8.07 11.91
CA GLN A 57 9.36 -8.81 10.66
C GLN A 57 8.53 -8.05 9.62
N PHE A 58 8.75 -6.74 9.53
CA PHE A 58 8.00 -5.84 8.68
C PHE A 58 8.89 -4.76 8.06
N PHE A 59 8.47 -4.17 6.93
CA PHE A 59 9.15 -3.02 6.35
C PHE A 59 8.61 -1.73 6.99
N GLU A 60 9.53 -0.92 7.47
CA GLU A 60 9.25 0.33 8.17
C GLU A 60 10.09 1.48 7.58
N ASP A 61 9.68 2.69 7.85
CA ASP A 61 10.51 3.85 7.57
C ASP A 61 11.81 3.81 8.37
N TYR A 62 12.90 4.32 7.79
CA TYR A 62 14.21 4.37 8.43
C TYR A 62 14.55 5.76 8.94
N ASN A 63 14.94 5.86 10.19
CA ASN A 63 15.45 7.10 10.79
C ASN A 63 16.98 7.16 10.66
N PHE A 64 17.48 7.93 9.69
CA PHE A 64 18.92 7.98 9.41
C PHE A 64 19.75 8.70 10.49
N ARG A 65 19.12 9.52 11.33
CA ARG A 65 19.80 10.13 12.50
C ARG A 65 20.02 9.13 13.62
N LYS A 66 19.03 8.27 13.83
CA LYS A 66 19.10 7.24 14.88
C LYS A 66 19.78 5.96 14.42
N GLY A 67 19.89 5.72 13.12
CA GLY A 67 20.54 4.55 12.53
C GLY A 67 19.72 3.26 12.60
N HIS A 68 18.38 3.36 12.77
CA HIS A 68 17.47 2.21 12.82
C HIS A 68 16.09 2.56 12.26
N THR A 69 15.26 1.56 12.03
CA THR A 69 13.86 1.71 11.64
C THR A 69 13.04 2.41 12.71
N THR A 70 11.90 2.97 12.34
CA THR A 70 11.07 3.78 13.26
C THR A 70 10.38 2.98 14.35
N GLY A 71 10.27 1.66 14.21
CA GLY A 71 9.47 0.79 15.08
C GLY A 71 7.97 0.95 14.86
N ARG A 72 7.55 1.66 13.83
CA ARG A 72 6.15 1.92 13.49
C ARG A 72 5.75 1.18 12.23
N ARG A 73 4.84 0.24 12.38
CA ARG A 73 4.27 -0.51 11.24
C ARG A 73 3.10 0.27 10.65
N THR A 74 3.24 0.60 9.37
CA THR A 74 2.22 1.27 8.57
C THR A 74 2.06 0.56 7.23
N LEU A 75 0.96 0.77 6.52
CA LEU A 75 0.77 0.21 5.19
C LEU A 75 1.79 0.71 4.15
N ALA A 76 2.63 1.71 4.47
CA ALA A 76 3.77 2.06 3.63
C ALA A 76 4.70 0.86 3.37
N GLY A 77 4.80 -0.08 4.32
CA GLY A 77 5.58 -1.31 4.15
C GLY A 77 5.11 -2.23 3.01
N VAL A 78 3.82 -2.20 2.64
CA VAL A 78 3.30 -3.07 1.56
C VAL A 78 3.76 -2.64 0.15
N PHE A 79 4.26 -1.42 0.00
CA PHE A 79 4.85 -0.96 -1.26
C PHE A 79 6.05 -1.81 -1.70
N THR A 80 6.75 -2.45 -0.75
CA THR A 80 7.84 -3.38 -1.06
C THR A 80 7.35 -4.66 -1.77
N LEU A 81 6.12 -5.10 -1.48
CA LEU A 81 5.48 -6.21 -2.20
C LEU A 81 5.02 -5.73 -3.58
N TYR A 82 4.34 -4.60 -3.65
CA TYR A 82 3.87 -4.02 -4.91
C TYR A 82 5.02 -3.74 -5.90
N ALA A 83 6.14 -3.27 -5.41
CA ALA A 83 7.34 -3.01 -6.21
C ALA A 83 8.21 -4.25 -6.45
N LYS A 84 7.82 -5.45 -5.97
CA LYS A 84 8.59 -6.72 -6.11
C LYS A 84 10.01 -6.65 -5.53
N ILE A 85 10.15 -5.92 -4.44
CA ILE A 85 11.43 -5.72 -3.75
C ILE A 85 11.68 -6.81 -2.69
N ALA A 86 10.65 -7.14 -1.90
CA ALA A 86 10.74 -8.10 -0.80
C ALA A 86 11.20 -9.49 -1.28
N THR A 87 11.90 -10.24 -0.41
CA THR A 87 12.09 -11.68 -0.66
C THR A 87 10.80 -12.45 -0.39
N SER A 88 10.73 -13.71 -0.83
CA SER A 88 9.55 -14.55 -0.57
C SER A 88 9.28 -14.74 0.92
N GLU A 89 10.33 -14.89 1.73
CA GLU A 89 10.26 -15.01 3.18
C GLU A 89 9.75 -13.72 3.82
N GLN A 90 10.28 -12.57 3.40
CA GLN A 90 9.82 -11.27 3.88
C GLN A 90 8.35 -11.02 3.49
N ALA A 91 7.96 -11.37 2.27
CA ALA A 91 6.58 -11.25 1.81
C ALA A 91 5.62 -12.11 2.63
N ALA A 92 6.04 -13.33 3.03
CA ALA A 92 5.25 -14.18 3.91
C ALA A 92 5.00 -13.54 5.28
N MET A 93 6.04 -12.95 5.88
CA MET A 93 5.95 -12.25 7.17
C MET A 93 5.06 -11.02 7.08
N VAL A 94 5.23 -10.22 6.03
CA VAL A 94 4.39 -9.04 5.76
C VAL A 94 2.92 -9.45 5.55
N ALA A 95 2.65 -10.48 4.73
CA ALA A 95 1.30 -10.98 4.51
C ALA A 95 0.64 -11.49 5.80
N HIS A 96 1.40 -12.19 6.66
CA HIS A 96 0.94 -12.61 7.98
C HIS A 96 0.53 -11.40 8.85
N THR A 97 1.40 -10.41 8.97
CA THR A 97 1.15 -9.18 9.75
C THR A 97 -0.06 -8.41 9.22
N ILE A 98 -0.19 -8.25 7.89
CA ILE A 98 -1.36 -7.62 7.26
C ILE A 98 -2.65 -8.33 7.70
N LYS A 99 -2.67 -9.67 7.62
CA LYS A 99 -3.85 -10.46 7.99
C LYS A 99 -4.21 -10.33 9.47
N GLN A 100 -3.22 -10.37 10.36
CA GLN A 100 -3.45 -10.42 11.80
C GLN A 100 -3.75 -9.04 12.40
N GLU A 101 -3.08 -7.99 11.90
CA GLU A 101 -3.08 -6.71 12.59
C GLU A 101 -3.81 -5.61 11.80
N PHE A 102 -3.62 -5.54 10.46
CA PHE A 102 -4.18 -4.47 9.65
C PHE A 102 -5.58 -4.75 9.11
N LEU A 103 -5.92 -6.03 8.85
CA LEU A 103 -7.19 -6.39 8.25
C LEU A 103 -8.33 -6.27 9.25
N LYS A 104 -9.32 -5.43 8.90
CA LYS A 104 -10.52 -5.14 9.68
C LYS A 104 -11.76 -5.48 8.86
N LYS A 105 -12.94 -5.20 9.40
CA LYS A 105 -14.24 -5.51 8.78
C LYS A 105 -14.42 -4.89 7.39
N GLY A 106 -13.96 -3.65 7.18
CA GLY A 106 -14.11 -2.88 5.95
C GLY A 106 -12.84 -2.77 5.09
N GLY A 107 -11.77 -3.52 5.39
CA GLY A 107 -10.48 -3.45 4.69
C GLY A 107 -9.31 -3.25 5.63
N LEU A 108 -8.24 -2.64 5.15
CA LEU A 108 -7.00 -2.43 5.91
C LEU A 108 -6.99 -1.05 6.56
N VAL A 109 -6.62 -0.99 7.85
CA VAL A 109 -6.25 0.28 8.50
C VAL A 109 -4.91 0.77 7.95
N THR A 110 -4.69 2.09 7.92
CA THR A 110 -3.45 2.69 7.41
C THR A 110 -2.28 2.50 8.36
N THR A 111 -2.53 2.68 9.66
CA THR A 111 -1.57 2.45 10.76
C THR A 111 -2.26 1.71 11.89
N LEU A 112 -1.47 1.21 12.85
CA LEU A 112 -1.99 0.58 14.07
C LEU A 112 -2.19 1.59 15.22
N GLU A 113 -1.83 2.86 15.00
CA GLU A 113 -1.95 3.93 15.97
C GLU A 113 -3.34 4.60 15.91
N GLN A 114 -3.75 5.20 17.03
CA GLN A 114 -5.02 5.92 17.19
C GLN A 114 -4.77 7.24 17.91
N ASN A 115 -4.23 8.23 17.16
CA ASN A 115 -3.90 9.54 17.68
C ASN A 115 -4.89 10.63 17.20
N GLY A 116 -5.98 10.24 16.54
CA GLY A 116 -6.98 11.14 15.98
C GLY A 116 -6.57 11.80 14.67
N GLN A 117 -5.45 11.38 14.08
CA GLN A 117 -5.03 11.86 12.77
C GLN A 117 -5.82 11.14 11.66
N GLN A 118 -6.00 11.81 10.52
CA GLN A 118 -6.80 11.24 9.43
C GLN A 118 -6.18 10.00 8.76
N TRP A 119 -4.87 9.80 8.91
CA TRP A 119 -4.14 8.62 8.41
C TRP A 119 -3.94 7.54 9.47
N ASP A 120 -4.53 7.69 10.65
CA ASP A 120 -4.51 6.71 11.73
C ASP A 120 -5.67 5.71 11.63
N SER A 121 -5.58 4.61 12.41
CA SER A 121 -6.74 3.77 12.69
C SER A 121 -7.86 4.64 13.33
N PRO A 122 -9.12 4.49 12.98
CA PRO A 122 -9.70 3.37 12.22
C PRO A 122 -9.75 3.56 10.70
N ASN A 123 -9.13 4.63 10.15
CA ASN A 123 -9.27 4.98 8.75
C ASN A 123 -8.45 4.07 7.82
N GLY A 124 -9.08 3.70 6.72
CA GLY A 124 -8.48 3.08 5.54
C GLY A 124 -8.68 3.97 4.31
N TRP A 125 -7.71 3.93 3.40
CA TRP A 125 -7.63 4.77 2.23
C TRP A 125 -7.53 3.93 0.96
N ALA A 126 -8.29 4.28 -0.07
CA ALA A 126 -8.41 3.50 -1.30
C ALA A 126 -7.06 3.16 -1.96
N PRO A 127 -6.09 4.07 -2.13
CA PRO A 127 -4.80 3.74 -2.74
C PRO A 127 -4.05 2.63 -1.99
N LEU A 128 -4.08 2.66 -0.66
CA LEU A 128 -3.37 1.67 0.16
C LEU A 128 -4.03 0.29 0.10
N GLN A 129 -5.38 0.22 -0.01
CA GLN A 129 -6.06 -1.04 -0.28
C GLN A 129 -5.59 -1.63 -1.61
N TYR A 130 -5.58 -0.83 -2.66
CA TYR A 130 -5.18 -1.26 -4.00
C TYR A 130 -3.73 -1.75 -4.03
N ILE A 131 -2.78 -0.97 -3.50
CA ILE A 131 -1.36 -1.33 -3.43
C ILE A 131 -1.15 -2.64 -2.67
N ALA A 132 -1.83 -2.81 -1.52
CA ALA A 132 -1.74 -4.05 -0.74
C ALA A 132 -2.29 -5.25 -1.51
N ILE A 133 -3.46 -5.12 -2.15
CA ILE A 133 -4.08 -6.18 -2.96
C ILE A 133 -3.16 -6.60 -4.10
N MET A 134 -2.65 -5.63 -4.87
CA MET A 134 -1.75 -5.92 -5.99
C MET A 134 -0.43 -6.52 -5.51
N GLY A 135 0.18 -5.95 -4.47
CA GLY A 135 1.43 -6.46 -3.91
C GLY A 135 1.31 -7.90 -3.38
N LEU A 136 0.24 -8.22 -2.67
CA LEU A 136 -0.02 -9.58 -2.19
C LEU A 136 -0.16 -10.59 -3.34
N ARG A 137 -0.80 -10.21 -4.44
CA ARG A 137 -0.96 -11.06 -5.63
C ARG A 137 0.36 -11.38 -6.31
N GLU A 138 1.28 -10.43 -6.36
CA GLU A 138 2.62 -10.64 -6.94
C GLU A 138 3.40 -11.76 -6.23
N TYR A 139 3.06 -12.04 -4.96
CA TYR A 139 3.66 -13.12 -4.18
C TYR A 139 2.72 -14.33 -3.98
N GLY A 140 1.61 -14.42 -4.73
CA GLY A 140 0.70 -15.57 -4.71
C GLY A 140 -0.32 -15.58 -3.56
N TYR A 141 -0.41 -14.53 -2.75
CA TYR A 141 -1.39 -14.44 -1.64
C TYR A 141 -2.79 -14.03 -2.12
N HIS A 142 -3.28 -14.69 -3.19
CA HIS A 142 -4.56 -14.36 -3.85
C HIS A 142 -5.77 -14.42 -2.90
N GLY A 143 -5.79 -15.41 -2.00
CA GLY A 143 -6.88 -15.53 -1.01
C GLY A 143 -7.01 -14.32 -0.10
N LEU A 144 -5.89 -13.86 0.49
CA LEU A 144 -5.87 -12.67 1.33
C LEU A 144 -6.18 -11.39 0.53
N ALA A 145 -5.61 -11.26 -0.66
CA ALA A 145 -5.88 -10.14 -1.56
C ALA A 145 -7.38 -10.02 -1.91
N ASN A 146 -8.02 -11.15 -2.23
CA ASN A 146 -9.46 -11.19 -2.52
C ASN A 146 -10.31 -10.86 -1.27
N GLU A 147 -9.90 -11.33 -0.09
CA GLU A 147 -10.58 -11.00 1.16
C GLU A 147 -10.53 -9.49 1.45
N ILE A 148 -9.36 -8.85 1.27
CA ILE A 148 -9.20 -7.39 1.42
C ILE A 148 -10.09 -6.67 0.41
N ARG A 149 -10.04 -7.06 -0.87
CA ARG A 149 -10.89 -6.49 -1.94
C ARG A 149 -12.36 -6.55 -1.56
N ASP A 150 -12.85 -7.73 -1.17
CA ASP A 150 -14.27 -7.95 -0.92
C ASP A 150 -14.77 -7.16 0.30
N ARG A 151 -13.96 -7.07 1.36
CA ARG A 151 -14.27 -6.24 2.51
C ARG A 151 -14.31 -4.75 2.17
N TRP A 152 -13.35 -4.28 1.37
CA TRP A 152 -13.29 -2.90 0.91
C TRP A 152 -14.50 -2.54 0.04
N LEU A 153 -14.84 -3.36 -0.95
CA LEU A 153 -16.01 -3.14 -1.80
C LEU A 153 -17.29 -3.11 -0.96
N ALA A 154 -17.49 -4.07 -0.05
CA ALA A 154 -18.66 -4.10 0.81
C ALA A 154 -18.80 -2.86 1.72
N ALA A 155 -17.69 -2.33 2.24
CA ALA A 155 -17.69 -1.08 3.02
C ALA A 155 -18.10 0.13 2.17
N ASN A 156 -17.59 0.20 0.93
CA ASN A 156 -17.97 1.26 -0.02
C ASN A 156 -19.46 1.17 -0.40
N ASP A 157 -19.96 -0.04 -0.72
CA ASP A 157 -21.37 -0.28 -1.07
C ASP A 157 -22.30 0.14 0.07
N ARG A 158 -21.95 -0.21 1.30
CA ARG A 158 -22.71 0.17 2.48
C ARG A 158 -22.81 1.69 2.63
N VAL A 159 -21.66 2.39 2.60
CA VAL A 159 -21.64 3.84 2.73
C VAL A 159 -22.38 4.52 1.57
N PHE A 160 -22.22 4.00 0.34
CA PHE A 160 -22.94 4.51 -0.81
C PHE A 160 -24.47 4.32 -0.70
N SER A 161 -24.92 3.17 -0.20
CA SER A 161 -26.37 2.93 -0.01
C SER A 161 -26.99 3.88 1.01
N GLU A 162 -26.24 4.24 2.05
CA GLU A 162 -26.70 5.15 3.10
C GLU A 162 -26.60 6.63 2.71
N LYS A 163 -25.46 7.04 2.10
CA LYS A 163 -25.12 8.45 1.84
C LYS A 163 -25.33 8.88 0.38
N ARG A 164 -25.52 7.93 -0.55
CA ARG A 164 -25.61 8.16 -2.01
C ARG A 164 -24.40 8.83 -2.61
N LYS A 165 -23.23 8.63 -2.01
CA LYS A 165 -21.94 9.17 -2.46
C LYS A 165 -20.79 8.34 -1.95
N MET A 166 -19.69 8.32 -2.71
CA MET A 166 -18.40 7.81 -2.29
C MET A 166 -17.69 8.87 -1.45
N VAL A 167 -16.86 8.45 -0.53
CA VAL A 167 -16.13 9.36 0.36
C VAL A 167 -14.63 9.17 0.26
N GLU A 168 -13.89 10.12 0.79
CA GLU A 168 -12.44 10.18 0.74
C GLU A 168 -11.75 9.01 1.45
N LYS A 169 -12.22 8.68 2.66
CA LYS A 169 -11.68 7.65 3.55
C LYS A 169 -12.81 6.96 4.31
N TYR A 170 -12.54 5.74 4.77
CA TYR A 170 -13.52 4.90 5.44
C TYR A 170 -12.99 4.46 6.80
N ASP A 171 -13.86 4.46 7.81
CA ASP A 171 -13.61 3.70 9.04
C ASP A 171 -13.73 2.21 8.70
N VAL A 172 -12.61 1.56 8.51
CA VAL A 172 -12.58 0.15 8.12
C VAL A 172 -12.78 -0.80 9.30
N VAL A 173 -12.70 -0.30 10.54
CA VAL A 173 -13.00 -1.08 11.74
C VAL A 173 -14.51 -1.32 11.86
N HIS A 174 -15.31 -0.27 11.67
CA HIS A 174 -16.78 -0.34 11.75
C HIS A 174 -17.46 -0.55 10.38
N ALA A 175 -16.71 -0.37 9.29
CA ALA A 175 -17.16 -0.41 7.89
C ALA A 175 -18.20 0.70 7.61
N GLU A 176 -17.82 1.94 7.91
CA GLU A 176 -18.65 3.14 7.72
C GLU A 176 -17.81 4.31 7.15
N ALA A 177 -18.43 5.48 6.97
CA ALA A 177 -17.71 6.65 6.50
C ALA A 177 -16.64 7.06 7.51
N GLY A 178 -15.43 7.36 7.05
CA GLY A 178 -14.31 7.74 7.90
C GLY A 178 -14.49 9.13 8.53
N GLY A 179 -13.62 9.43 9.48
CA GLY A 179 -13.63 10.69 10.20
C GLY A 179 -12.22 11.10 10.66
N GLY A 180 -12.16 12.10 11.52
CA GLY A 180 -10.92 12.62 12.08
C GLY A 180 -10.12 13.49 11.11
N GLY A 181 -9.03 14.07 11.63
CA GLY A 181 -8.15 14.93 10.87
C GLY A 181 -8.52 16.41 10.93
N GLU A 182 -7.83 17.21 10.14
CA GLU A 182 -7.86 18.68 10.21
C GLU A 182 -9.04 19.31 9.43
N TYR A 183 -9.75 18.51 8.63
CA TYR A 183 -10.83 19.01 7.78
C TYR A 183 -11.99 17.99 7.69
N PRO A 184 -13.21 18.46 7.32
CA PRO A 184 -14.35 17.56 7.13
C PRO A 184 -14.10 16.49 6.05
N LEU A 185 -14.72 15.33 6.21
CA LEU A 185 -14.69 14.25 5.23
C LEU A 185 -15.13 14.77 3.84
N GLN A 186 -14.32 14.52 2.83
CA GLN A 186 -14.59 14.93 1.45
C GLN A 186 -15.45 13.90 0.72
N ASP A 187 -16.32 14.39 -0.17
CA ASP A 187 -17.22 13.57 -0.97
C ASP A 187 -16.69 13.37 -2.40
N GLY A 188 -17.10 12.25 -3.03
CA GLY A 188 -16.86 12.01 -4.45
C GLY A 188 -15.38 11.91 -4.83
N PHE A 189 -14.56 11.38 -3.98
CA PHE A 189 -13.10 11.44 -4.10
C PHE A 189 -12.59 10.54 -5.23
N GLY A 190 -11.79 11.10 -6.16
CA GLY A 190 -11.36 10.46 -7.41
C GLY A 190 -10.66 9.11 -7.23
N TRP A 191 -9.73 9.00 -6.27
CA TRP A 191 -9.03 7.75 -6.04
C TRP A 191 -9.94 6.64 -5.45
N THR A 192 -10.93 6.99 -4.62
CA THR A 192 -11.91 6.02 -4.12
C THR A 192 -12.75 5.46 -5.26
N ASN A 193 -13.26 6.35 -6.12
CA ASN A 193 -14.04 5.95 -7.30
C ASN A 193 -13.22 5.08 -8.24
N GLY A 194 -11.98 5.45 -8.53
CA GLY A 194 -11.10 4.69 -9.43
C GLY A 194 -10.74 3.32 -8.88
N VAL A 195 -10.36 3.23 -7.61
CA VAL A 195 -10.02 1.94 -6.98
C VAL A 195 -11.26 1.05 -6.86
N TYR A 196 -12.40 1.60 -6.46
CA TYR A 196 -13.65 0.83 -6.40
C TYR A 196 -13.99 0.26 -7.77
N ALA A 197 -14.02 1.08 -8.82
CA ALA A 197 -14.35 0.64 -10.19
C ALA A 197 -13.40 -0.45 -10.68
N ALA A 198 -12.09 -0.29 -10.48
CA ALA A 198 -11.10 -1.28 -10.90
C ALA A 198 -11.28 -2.63 -10.20
N LEU A 199 -11.48 -2.62 -8.88
CA LEU A 199 -11.66 -3.83 -8.08
C LEU A 199 -13.01 -4.50 -8.31
N TYR A 200 -14.06 -3.73 -8.56
CA TYR A 200 -15.39 -4.23 -8.86
C TYR A 200 -15.43 -4.91 -10.24
N ASP A 201 -14.90 -4.26 -11.27
CA ASP A 201 -14.83 -4.81 -12.62
C ASP A 201 -14.01 -6.11 -12.68
N GLU A 202 -12.90 -6.15 -11.95
CA GLU A 202 -12.11 -7.39 -11.80
C GLU A 202 -12.93 -8.51 -11.14
N LYS A 203 -13.66 -8.18 -10.05
CA LYS A 203 -14.48 -9.18 -9.35
C LYS A 203 -15.57 -9.76 -10.22
N GLU A 204 -16.23 -8.92 -11.02
CA GLU A 204 -17.31 -9.36 -11.91
C GLU A 204 -16.77 -10.22 -13.07
N ARG A 205 -15.60 -9.88 -13.61
CA ARG A 205 -14.95 -10.73 -14.64
C ARG A 205 -14.64 -12.13 -14.12
N ASN A 206 -14.10 -12.23 -12.91
CA ASN A 206 -13.73 -13.52 -12.30
C ASN A 206 -14.95 -14.36 -11.85
N ARG A 207 -16.17 -13.80 -11.84
CA ARG A 207 -17.42 -14.53 -11.58
C ARG A 207 -18.01 -15.16 -12.84
N GLY A 208 -17.62 -14.65 -14.00
CA GLY A 208 -18.12 -15.12 -15.31
C GLY A 208 -17.28 -16.25 -15.92
N GLU A 209 -16.14 -16.56 -15.32
CA GLU A 209 -15.28 -17.70 -15.63
C GLU A 209 -15.59 -18.89 -14.68
#